data_9192e69f4829907d66a0c3657e4e4425
#
_entry.id   9192e69f4829907d66a0c3657e4e4425
#
_cell.length_a   1.000
_cell.length_b   1.000
_cell.length_c   1.000
_cell.angle_alpha   90.00
_cell.angle_beta   90.00
_cell.angle_gamma   90.00
#
_symmetry.space_group_name_H-M   'P 1'
#
loop_
_entity.id
_entity.type
_entity.pdbx_description
1 polymer ?
#
loop_
_entity_poly.entity_id
_entity_poly.type
_entity_poly.pdbx_seq_one_letter_code
_entity_poly.pdbx_strand_id
1 'polypeptide(L)'
;MEIVFDMRKSDRRDLIEACIELFARELKIEKKKFNLLVFANKEIRNVHNAHGMAVPLIKGCYALGLDPRLNFERMVEILAHEMVHIKQFVTGQIEQKGRSTYWKGKRVIKSRVNYYELPWEIDAWSKEKVLAAKVFGLLDKKYEKMQKSIKKNSSKEPPIEGFVES
;
A
#
# COMPACT_ATOMS: atom_id res chain seq x y z
N MET A 1 -11.91 4.00 5.30
CA MET A 1 -11.32 3.29 4.15
C MET A 1 -11.84 1.87 4.15
N GLU A 2 -12.33 1.39 3.03
CA GLU A 2 -12.70 0.00 2.79
C GLU A 2 -11.77 -0.56 1.70
N ILE A 3 -11.20 -1.75 1.91
CA ILE A 3 -10.26 -2.37 0.97
C ILE A 3 -10.93 -3.60 0.35
N VAL A 4 -11.00 -3.64 -0.97
CA VAL A 4 -11.52 -4.76 -1.75
C VAL A 4 -10.37 -5.34 -2.57
N PHE A 5 -10.18 -6.65 -2.51
CA PHE A 5 -9.12 -7.33 -3.24
C PHE A 5 -9.67 -8.11 -4.44
N ASP A 6 -9.17 -7.80 -5.62
CA ASP A 6 -9.30 -8.62 -6.83
C ASP A 6 -8.03 -9.48 -6.99
N MET A 7 -7.79 -10.35 -6.01
CA MET A 7 -6.70 -11.31 -5.99
C MET A 7 -6.99 -12.43 -4.99
N ARG A 8 -6.42 -13.63 -5.22
CA ARG A 8 -6.61 -14.78 -4.34
C ARG A 8 -6.09 -14.50 -2.93
N LYS A 9 -6.78 -15.05 -1.94
CA LYS A 9 -6.31 -15.03 -0.55
C LYS A 9 -4.98 -15.76 -0.44
N SER A 10 -4.00 -15.15 0.21
CA SER A 10 -2.64 -15.65 0.40
C SER A 10 -1.92 -14.80 1.44
N ASP A 11 -0.85 -15.32 2.02
CA ASP A 11 0.02 -14.57 2.96
C ASP A 11 0.50 -13.24 2.35
N ARG A 12 0.78 -13.24 1.03
CA ARG A 12 1.17 -12.04 0.31
C ARG A 12 0.06 -10.99 0.28
N ARG A 13 -1.19 -11.40 0.06
CA ARG A 13 -2.35 -10.50 0.11
C ARG A 13 -2.52 -9.92 1.51
N ASP A 14 -2.44 -10.75 2.54
CA ASP A 14 -2.59 -10.33 3.93
C ASP A 14 -1.47 -9.35 4.33
N LEU A 15 -0.26 -9.55 3.80
CA LEU A 15 0.86 -8.63 3.97
C LEU A 15 0.64 -7.29 3.24
N ILE A 16 0.13 -7.30 2.01
CA ILE A 16 -0.24 -6.10 1.25
C ILE A 16 -1.29 -5.30 2.03
N GLU A 17 -2.32 -5.98 2.55
CA GLU A 17 -3.38 -5.36 3.36
C GLU A 17 -2.79 -4.66 4.60
N ALA A 18 -1.95 -5.37 5.35
CA ALA A 18 -1.27 -4.81 6.53
C ALA A 18 -0.41 -3.59 6.18
N CYS A 19 0.32 -3.62 5.07
CA CYS A 19 1.10 -2.48 4.59
C CYS A 19 0.20 -1.29 4.24
N ILE A 20 -0.88 -1.51 3.50
CA ILE A 20 -1.83 -0.44 3.10
C ILE A 20 -2.43 0.23 4.34
N GLU A 21 -2.84 -0.55 5.35
CA GLU A 21 -3.36 0.01 6.61
C GLU A 21 -2.33 0.86 7.35
N LEU A 22 -1.07 0.41 7.39
CA LEU A 22 0.02 1.16 8.02
C LEU A 22 0.31 2.45 7.25
N PHE A 23 0.38 2.40 5.91
CA PHE A 23 0.54 3.59 5.08
C PHE A 23 -0.62 4.56 5.24
N ALA A 24 -1.86 4.07 5.29
CA ALA A 24 -3.03 4.92 5.48
C ALA A 24 -2.96 5.70 6.81
N ARG A 25 -2.47 5.09 7.89
CA ARG A 25 -2.23 5.75 9.19
C ARG A 25 -1.13 6.80 9.08
N GLU A 26 0.04 6.44 8.55
CA GLU A 26 1.17 7.36 8.38
C GLU A 26 0.80 8.57 7.51
N LEU A 27 -0.02 8.35 6.49
CA LEU A 27 -0.53 9.38 5.60
C LEU A 27 -1.76 10.13 6.12
N LYS A 28 -2.31 9.72 7.29
CA LYS A 28 -3.48 10.31 7.96
C LYS A 28 -4.76 10.27 7.11
N ILE A 29 -4.94 9.19 6.36
CA ILE A 29 -6.14 8.96 5.53
C ILE A 29 -6.98 7.76 5.99
N GLU A 30 -6.59 7.06 7.05
CA GLU A 30 -7.28 5.87 7.57
C GLU A 30 -8.73 6.15 7.96
N LYS A 31 -9.02 7.37 8.42
CA LYS A 31 -10.37 7.83 8.83
C LYS A 31 -11.20 8.42 7.68
N LYS A 32 -10.61 8.58 6.50
CA LYS A 32 -11.33 9.08 5.32
C LYS A 32 -12.25 7.99 4.77
N LYS A 33 -13.43 8.40 4.28
CA LYS A 33 -14.40 7.49 3.63
C LYS A 33 -14.06 7.36 2.16
N PHE A 34 -13.53 6.22 1.75
CA PHE A 34 -13.28 5.85 0.36
C PHE A 34 -13.09 4.34 0.22
N ASN A 35 -13.26 3.83 -0.98
CA ASN A 35 -13.06 2.43 -1.34
C ASN A 35 -11.75 2.29 -2.14
N LEU A 36 -10.97 1.28 -1.84
CA LEU A 36 -9.72 0.95 -2.50
C LEU A 36 -9.79 -0.45 -3.07
N LEU A 37 -9.85 -0.57 -4.40
CA LEU A 37 -9.70 -1.83 -5.11
C LEU A 37 -8.22 -2.15 -5.29
N VAL A 38 -7.76 -3.27 -4.75
CA VAL A 38 -6.38 -3.72 -4.87
C VAL A 38 -6.31 -4.94 -5.77
N PHE A 39 -5.45 -4.89 -6.80
CA PHE A 39 -5.28 -5.98 -7.75
C PHE A 39 -3.82 -6.21 -8.13
N ALA A 40 -3.51 -7.40 -8.62
CA ALA A 40 -2.19 -7.75 -9.13
C ALA A 40 -2.28 -8.07 -10.62
N ASN A 41 -1.46 -7.39 -11.44
CA ASN A 41 -1.42 -7.62 -12.88
C ASN A 41 0.00 -7.48 -13.44
N LYS A 42 0.45 -8.49 -14.18
CA LYS A 42 1.77 -8.53 -14.84
C LYS A 42 1.92 -7.45 -15.93
N GLU A 43 0.80 -7.04 -16.52
CA GLU A 43 0.79 -6.06 -17.61
C GLU A 43 1.07 -4.62 -17.15
N ILE A 44 1.00 -4.32 -15.87
CA ILE A 44 1.32 -3.00 -15.31
C ILE A 44 2.70 -2.54 -15.78
N ARG A 45 3.70 -3.44 -15.73
CA ARG A 45 5.07 -3.16 -16.19
C ARG A 45 5.15 -2.86 -17.68
N ASN A 46 4.33 -3.52 -18.49
CA ASN A 46 4.39 -3.39 -19.95
C ASN A 46 3.78 -2.08 -20.43
N VAL A 47 2.76 -1.57 -19.75
CA VAL A 47 2.01 -0.38 -20.18
C VAL A 47 2.75 0.92 -19.85
N HIS A 48 3.43 0.98 -18.70
CA HIS A 48 4.00 2.23 -18.17
C HIS A 48 5.46 2.12 -17.75
N ASN A 49 6.13 1.01 -17.99
CA ASN A 49 7.42 0.67 -17.37
C ASN A 49 7.40 0.88 -15.82
N ALA A 50 6.21 0.76 -15.24
CA ALA A 50 5.94 0.98 -13.82
C ALA A 50 5.75 -0.37 -13.12
N HIS A 51 5.97 -0.40 -11.82
CA HIS A 51 5.77 -1.59 -11.00
C HIS A 51 4.49 -1.52 -10.16
N GLY A 52 3.85 -0.36 -10.11
CA GLY A 52 2.59 -0.08 -9.46
C GLY A 52 1.80 0.98 -10.22
N MET A 53 0.56 1.16 -9.82
CA MET A 53 -0.30 2.23 -10.30
C MET A 53 -1.39 2.56 -9.29
N ALA A 54 -1.70 3.85 -9.16
CA ALA A 54 -2.85 4.34 -8.42
C ALA A 54 -3.70 5.23 -9.32
N VAL A 55 -4.98 4.90 -9.46
CA VAL A 55 -5.89 5.64 -10.34
C VAL A 55 -7.24 5.89 -9.68
N PRO A 56 -7.86 7.07 -9.90
CA PRO A 56 -9.24 7.28 -9.54
C PRO A 56 -10.16 6.53 -10.52
N LEU A 57 -11.16 5.81 -10.00
CA LEU A 57 -12.20 5.15 -10.80
C LEU A 57 -13.44 6.04 -10.91
N ILE A 58 -14.11 6.23 -9.80
CA ILE A 58 -15.24 7.15 -9.63
C ILE A 58 -15.05 7.90 -8.31
N LYS A 59 -15.90 8.88 -8.04
CA LYS A 59 -15.81 9.67 -6.79
C LYS A 59 -15.80 8.78 -5.56
N GLY A 60 -14.74 8.87 -4.78
CA GLY A 60 -14.56 8.09 -3.56
C GLY A 60 -14.12 6.62 -3.78
N CYS A 61 -13.83 6.21 -5.01
CA CYS A 61 -13.31 4.88 -5.32
C CYS A 61 -12.03 5.00 -6.12
N TYR A 62 -11.01 4.27 -5.70
CA TYR A 62 -9.68 4.27 -6.29
C TYR A 62 -9.21 2.84 -6.55
N ALA A 63 -8.33 2.66 -7.52
CA ALA A 63 -7.66 1.38 -7.75
C ALA A 63 -6.16 1.50 -7.50
N LEU A 64 -5.58 0.46 -6.91
CA LEU A 64 -4.17 0.28 -6.67
C LEU A 64 -3.74 -1.06 -7.27
N GLY A 65 -2.92 -1.00 -8.29
CA GLY A 65 -2.38 -2.15 -8.99
C GLY A 65 -0.91 -2.38 -8.66
N LEU A 66 -0.49 -3.65 -8.59
CA LEU A 66 0.89 -4.04 -8.33
C LEU A 66 1.35 -5.11 -9.31
N ASP A 67 2.62 -5.06 -9.71
CA ASP A 67 3.27 -6.18 -10.39
C ASP A 67 3.45 -7.36 -9.41
N PRO A 68 2.86 -8.53 -9.66
CA PRO A 68 2.95 -9.67 -8.74
C PRO A 68 4.35 -10.27 -8.61
N ARG A 69 5.30 -9.88 -9.47
CA ARG A 69 6.67 -10.42 -9.50
C ARG A 69 7.64 -9.68 -8.56
N LEU A 70 7.21 -8.60 -7.93
CA LEU A 70 8.04 -7.84 -7.00
C LEU A 70 8.45 -8.68 -5.79
N ASN A 71 9.71 -8.56 -5.35
CA ASN A 71 10.10 -9.05 -4.04
C ASN A 71 9.46 -8.20 -2.93
N PHE A 72 9.61 -8.61 -1.69
CA PHE A 72 8.94 -7.96 -0.56
C PHE A 72 9.37 -6.50 -0.39
N GLU A 73 10.65 -6.23 -0.36
CA GLU A 73 11.19 -4.88 -0.14
C GLU A 73 10.70 -3.92 -1.22
N ARG A 74 10.83 -4.33 -2.48
CA ARG A 74 10.40 -3.50 -3.60
C ARG A 74 8.89 -3.31 -3.65
N MET A 75 8.12 -4.33 -3.25
CA MET A 75 6.68 -4.22 -3.13
C MET A 75 6.28 -3.14 -2.10
N VAL A 76 6.94 -3.10 -0.94
CA VAL A 76 6.66 -2.10 0.10
C VAL A 76 7.02 -0.69 -0.37
N GLU A 77 8.15 -0.51 -1.08
CA GLU A 77 8.52 0.79 -1.66
C GLU A 77 7.49 1.28 -2.68
N ILE A 78 7.09 0.40 -3.61
CA ILE A 78 6.07 0.72 -4.61
C ILE A 78 4.72 1.02 -3.95
N LEU A 79 4.31 0.23 -2.96
CA LEU A 79 3.10 0.52 -2.19
C LEU A 79 3.17 1.88 -1.50
N ALA A 80 4.32 2.26 -0.95
CA ALA A 80 4.51 3.58 -0.34
C ALA A 80 4.26 4.70 -1.35
N HIS A 81 4.83 4.58 -2.56
CA HIS A 81 4.64 5.52 -3.66
C HIS A 81 3.16 5.63 -4.05
N GLU A 82 2.53 4.51 -4.36
CA GLU A 82 1.14 4.47 -4.81
C GLU A 82 0.16 4.96 -3.72
N MET A 83 0.43 4.67 -2.45
CA MET A 83 -0.37 5.17 -1.34
C MET A 83 -0.25 6.69 -1.15
N VAL A 84 0.87 7.31 -1.54
CA VAL A 84 0.94 8.77 -1.62
C VAL A 84 -0.01 9.31 -2.70
N HIS A 85 -0.09 8.67 -3.87
CA HIS A 85 -1.07 9.04 -4.89
C HIS A 85 -2.51 8.86 -4.41
N ILE A 86 -2.82 7.75 -3.72
CA ILE A 86 -4.14 7.57 -3.10
C ILE A 86 -4.45 8.73 -2.14
N LYS A 87 -3.50 9.13 -1.29
CA LYS A 87 -3.67 10.32 -0.43
C LYS A 87 -3.95 11.58 -1.25
N GLN A 88 -3.18 11.82 -2.30
CA GLN A 88 -3.33 13.01 -3.16
C GLN A 88 -4.73 13.09 -3.77
N PHE A 89 -5.29 11.95 -4.20
CA PHE A 89 -6.68 11.87 -4.70
C PHE A 89 -7.70 12.08 -3.59
N VAL A 90 -7.58 11.32 -2.49
CA VAL A 90 -8.52 11.34 -1.35
C VAL A 90 -8.62 12.71 -0.70
N THR A 91 -7.52 13.48 -0.72
CA THR A 91 -7.46 14.82 -0.12
C THR A 91 -7.70 15.95 -1.12
N GLY A 92 -7.96 15.62 -2.39
CA GLY A 92 -8.19 16.63 -3.44
C GLY A 92 -6.94 17.42 -3.82
N GLN A 93 -5.73 16.90 -3.55
CA GLN A 93 -4.49 17.53 -4.03
C GLN A 93 -4.34 17.36 -5.54
N ILE A 94 -4.76 16.20 -6.07
CA ILE A 94 -4.95 15.99 -7.50
C ILE A 94 -6.45 15.99 -7.78
N GLU A 95 -6.88 16.86 -8.66
CA GLU A 95 -8.25 16.93 -9.15
C GLU A 95 -8.28 16.83 -10.67
N GLN A 96 -9.21 16.01 -11.18
CA GLN A 96 -9.50 15.95 -12.61
C GLN A 96 -10.81 16.70 -12.86
N LYS A 97 -10.79 17.76 -13.68
CA LYS A 97 -11.97 18.53 -14.09
C LYS A 97 -12.07 18.50 -15.61
N GLY A 98 -12.91 17.61 -16.14
CA GLY A 98 -12.95 17.31 -17.56
C GLY A 98 -11.59 16.82 -18.07
N ARG A 99 -11.02 17.50 -19.08
CA ARG A 99 -9.70 17.17 -19.64
C ARG A 99 -8.52 17.82 -18.90
N SER A 100 -8.78 18.60 -17.85
CA SER A 100 -7.76 19.36 -17.12
C SER A 100 -7.42 18.72 -15.78
N THR A 101 -6.13 18.61 -15.49
CA THR A 101 -5.61 18.14 -14.20
C THR A 101 -5.15 19.34 -13.37
N TYR A 102 -5.48 19.32 -12.09
CA TYR A 102 -5.10 20.35 -11.13
C TYR A 102 -4.27 19.73 -10.01
N TRP A 103 -3.25 20.42 -9.58
CA TRP A 103 -2.44 20.12 -8.41
C TRP A 103 -2.59 21.24 -7.40
N LYS A 104 -3.17 20.92 -6.22
CA LYS A 104 -3.43 21.90 -5.15
C LYS A 104 -4.10 23.17 -5.68
N GLY A 105 -5.12 22.98 -6.52
CA GLY A 105 -5.90 24.06 -7.12
C GLY A 105 -5.28 24.73 -8.36
N LYS A 106 -4.02 24.45 -8.72
CA LYS A 106 -3.36 25.01 -9.90
C LYS A 106 -3.43 24.06 -11.08
N ARG A 107 -3.83 24.56 -12.25
CA ARG A 107 -3.87 23.75 -13.48
C ARG A 107 -2.47 23.33 -13.91
N VAL A 108 -2.31 22.04 -14.22
CA VAL A 108 -1.06 21.46 -14.75
C VAL A 108 -1.29 21.00 -16.19
N ILE A 109 -0.46 21.45 -17.10
CA ILE A 109 -0.50 21.08 -18.53
C ILE A 109 0.48 19.92 -18.72
N LYS A 110 -0.01 18.67 -18.59
CA LYS A 110 0.83 17.45 -18.64
C LYS A 110 1.70 17.34 -19.89
N SER A 111 1.23 17.80 -21.05
CA SER A 111 1.98 17.74 -22.31
C SER A 111 3.21 18.66 -22.35
N ARG A 112 3.35 19.57 -21.39
CA ARG A 112 4.47 20.53 -21.29
C ARG A 112 5.46 20.18 -20.17
N VAL A 113 5.20 19.10 -19.43
CA VAL A 113 6.00 18.71 -18.26
C VAL A 113 6.42 17.26 -18.42
N ASN A 114 7.69 16.97 -18.20
CA ASN A 114 8.15 15.58 -18.16
C ASN A 114 7.44 14.83 -17.03
N TYR A 115 7.14 13.54 -17.23
CA TYR A 115 6.48 12.71 -16.20
C TYR A 115 7.18 12.83 -14.84
N TYR A 116 8.50 12.79 -14.83
CA TYR A 116 9.30 12.88 -13.61
C TYR A 116 9.30 14.26 -12.92
N GLU A 117 8.84 15.29 -13.63
CA GLU A 117 8.72 16.66 -13.14
C GLU A 117 7.28 17.02 -12.74
N LEU A 118 6.34 16.09 -12.89
CA LEU A 118 4.97 16.30 -12.45
C LEU A 118 4.95 16.50 -10.92
N PRO A 119 4.29 17.55 -10.43
CA PRO A 119 4.41 17.92 -9.02
C PRO A 119 3.90 16.84 -8.05
N TRP A 120 2.97 16.01 -8.45
CA TRP A 120 2.50 14.87 -7.64
C TRP A 120 3.48 13.71 -7.63
N GLU A 121 4.25 13.50 -8.71
CA GLU A 121 5.32 12.50 -8.76
C GLU A 121 6.49 12.91 -7.88
N ILE A 122 6.92 14.17 -7.97
CA ILE A 122 7.96 14.73 -7.08
C ILE A 122 7.54 14.56 -5.61
N ASP A 123 6.28 14.88 -5.28
CA ASP A 123 5.74 14.72 -3.93
C ASP A 123 5.74 13.24 -3.49
N ALA A 124 5.39 12.29 -4.38
CA ALA A 124 5.39 10.87 -4.09
C ALA A 124 6.82 10.35 -3.87
N TRP A 125 7.75 10.61 -4.78
CA TRP A 125 9.16 10.18 -4.61
C TRP A 125 9.84 10.74 -3.38
N SER A 126 9.56 12.01 -3.03
CA SER A 126 10.11 12.62 -1.83
C SER A 126 9.72 11.90 -0.53
N LYS A 127 8.64 11.12 -0.54
CA LYS A 127 8.06 10.47 0.64
C LYS A 127 8.23 8.94 0.67
N GLU A 128 8.33 8.30 -0.49
CA GLU A 128 8.26 6.83 -0.61
C GLU A 128 9.26 6.10 0.29
N LYS A 129 10.54 6.49 0.27
CA LYS A 129 11.59 5.83 1.06
C LYS A 129 11.39 5.98 2.55
N VAL A 130 11.01 7.17 2.99
CA VAL A 130 10.77 7.45 4.42
C VAL A 130 9.54 6.68 4.91
N LEU A 131 8.47 6.63 4.11
CA LEU A 131 7.27 5.87 4.42
C LEU A 131 7.53 4.36 4.44
N ALA A 132 8.26 3.85 3.43
CA ALA A 132 8.63 2.44 3.37
C ALA A 132 9.45 2.04 4.61
N ALA A 133 10.49 2.81 4.97
CA ALA A 133 11.29 2.55 6.16
C ALA A 133 10.47 2.54 7.46
N LYS A 134 9.51 3.45 7.62
CA LYS A 134 8.60 3.45 8.76
C LYS A 134 7.74 2.19 8.83
N VAL A 135 7.17 1.76 7.70
CA VAL A 135 6.32 0.57 7.65
C VAL A 135 7.14 -0.69 7.92
N PHE A 136 8.36 -0.81 7.39
CA PHE A 136 9.28 -1.90 7.76
C PHE A 136 9.49 -1.98 9.27
N GLY A 137 9.85 -0.87 9.93
CA GLY A 137 10.04 -0.86 11.38
C GLY A 137 8.78 -1.19 12.19
N LEU A 138 7.58 -0.89 11.67
CA LEU A 138 6.31 -1.25 12.30
C LEU A 138 5.97 -2.74 12.11
N LEU A 139 6.27 -3.31 10.95
CA LEU A 139 6.09 -4.73 10.66
C LEU A 139 7.02 -5.59 11.53
N ASP A 140 8.29 -5.22 11.68
CA ASP A 140 9.24 -5.91 12.54
C ASP A 140 8.76 -5.95 13.99
N LYS A 141 8.30 -4.83 14.55
CA LYS A 141 7.74 -4.77 15.90
C LYS A 141 6.49 -5.64 16.07
N LYS A 142 5.64 -5.71 15.05
CA LYS A 142 4.45 -6.59 15.06
C LYS A 142 4.86 -8.05 15.06
N TYR A 143 5.86 -8.40 14.23
CA TYR A 143 6.41 -9.75 14.15
C TYR A 143 7.05 -10.19 15.48
N GLU A 144 7.88 -9.35 16.10
CA GLU A 144 8.47 -9.62 17.43
C GLU A 144 7.41 -9.84 18.52
N LYS A 145 6.35 -9.00 18.55
CA LYS A 145 5.24 -9.18 19.51
C LYS A 145 4.54 -10.51 19.33
N MET A 146 4.31 -10.92 18.07
CA MET A 146 3.68 -12.19 17.74
C MET A 146 4.54 -13.38 18.20
N GLN A 147 5.86 -13.33 17.96
CA GLN A 147 6.81 -14.34 18.42
C GLN A 147 6.85 -14.48 19.95
N LYS A 148 6.85 -13.35 20.67
CA LYS A 148 6.80 -13.35 22.15
C LYS A 148 5.49 -13.95 22.68
N SER A 149 4.36 -13.70 22.01
CA SER A 149 3.05 -14.27 22.37
C SER A 149 3.01 -15.78 22.18
N ILE A 150 3.55 -16.29 21.07
CA ILE A 150 3.63 -17.72 20.77
C ILE A 150 4.50 -18.43 21.83
N LYS A 151 5.69 -17.89 22.15
CA LYS A 151 6.57 -18.46 23.20
C LYS A 151 5.91 -18.49 24.57
N LYS A 152 5.13 -17.47 24.92
CA LYS A 152 4.40 -17.42 26.21
C LYS A 152 3.27 -18.45 26.29
N ASN A 153 2.64 -18.78 25.16
CA ASN A 153 1.56 -19.77 25.12
C ASN A 153 2.11 -21.22 25.13
N SER A 154 3.22 -21.47 24.41
CA SER A 154 3.87 -22.79 24.43
C SER A 154 4.49 -23.17 25.80
N SER A 155 4.83 -22.17 26.62
CA SER A 155 5.30 -22.41 27.99
C SER A 155 4.17 -22.68 29.02
N LYS A 156 2.90 -22.61 28.60
CA LYS A 156 1.72 -22.87 29.44
C LYS A 156 1.05 -24.22 29.17
N GLU A 157 1.49 -24.96 28.13
CA GLU A 157 1.01 -26.33 27.95
C GLU A 157 1.60 -27.24 29.06
N PRO A 158 0.76 -27.99 29.79
CA PRO A 158 1.24 -28.94 30.77
C PRO A 158 2.07 -30.03 30.04
N PRO A 159 3.08 -30.61 30.71
CA PRO A 159 3.85 -31.69 30.13
C PRO A 159 2.89 -32.83 29.76
N ILE A 160 3.03 -33.35 28.56
CA ILE A 160 2.30 -34.53 28.10
C ILE A 160 2.75 -35.68 29.00
N GLU A 161 1.90 -36.06 29.99
CA GLU A 161 2.14 -37.24 30.83
C GLU A 161 2.20 -38.46 29.93
N GLY A 162 3.27 -39.23 30.13
CA GLY A 162 3.69 -40.29 29.25
C GLY A 162 2.65 -41.39 29.03
N PHE A 163 2.55 -41.82 27.81
CA PHE A 163 2.07 -43.15 27.47
C PHE A 163 3.06 -44.17 28.07
N VAL A 164 2.64 -44.84 29.13
CA VAL A 164 3.31 -46.06 29.61
C VAL A 164 2.77 -47.19 28.75
N GLU A 165 3.62 -47.72 27.85
CA GLU A 165 3.36 -48.99 27.21
C GLU A 165 3.42 -50.10 28.26
N SER A 166 2.33 -50.82 28.34
CA SER A 166 2.24 -52.13 29.05
C SER A 166 2.04 -53.24 28.02
#